data_d3d0a9154c7701c95f354e69d296ccc4
#
_entry.id   d3d0a9154c7701c95f354e69d296ccc4
#
_cell.length_a   1.000
_cell.length_b   1.000
_cell.length_c   1.000
_cell.angle_alpha   90.00
_cell.angle_beta   90.00
_cell.angle_gamma   90.00
#
_symmetry.space_group_name_H-M   'P 1'
#
loop_
_entity.id
_entity.type
_entity.pdbx_description
1 polymer ?
#
loop_
_entity_poly.entity_id
_entity_poly.type
_entity_poly.pdbx_seq_one_letter_code
_entity_poly.pdbx_strand_id
1 'polypeptide(L)'
;MRKTTPARAALLCVALALLRTAPAAQGGHTLFGDLRVDGGRDDGRRPIVFTVSLHTEDGIVTERQAVSDGGRYRFLNLPNGVYYLVVEAEGVELARIRAEVQSPYKNDFRQDISLTWAPAPGPSAGSVDAASLYKRKPAAQRLFEKADAAAARKSYEEAAALFRRVADSDPADYPAWTELGTMYYAAGKAVEAEDAYARALRERPDFLRAAVNLGRLRIAMKKFGPAVEVLSAAVEKHPASGDANLLLGEAYLQIRKGSKAVPHLEAAARLGRPEAHLRLATLYNAAGLKDRAAAEYEQYLRQKPDAPERTKMEEYIKENRKQ
;
A
#
# COMPACT_ATOMS: atom_id res chain seq x y z
N MET A 1 -16.26 62.77 63.42
CA MET A 1 -17.01 61.72 62.74
C MET A 1 -17.41 62.17 61.29
N ARG A 2 -16.63 62.00 60.37
CA ARG A 2 -16.99 62.21 58.92
C ARG A 2 -16.32 61.13 58.05
N LYS A 3 -17.10 60.39 57.40
CA LYS A 3 -16.74 59.36 56.42
C LYS A 3 -16.24 60.05 55.16
N THR A 4 -15.06 59.74 54.70
CA THR A 4 -14.56 60.14 53.39
C THR A 4 -14.41 58.91 52.55
N THR A 5 -15.18 58.85 51.49
CA THR A 5 -15.12 57.85 50.37
C THR A 5 -13.96 58.20 49.43
N PRO A 6 -13.13 57.24 48.98
CA PRO A 6 -12.15 57.54 47.98
C PRO A 6 -12.77 57.29 46.54
N ALA A 7 -12.41 58.23 45.70
CA ALA A 7 -12.77 58.27 44.30
C ALA A 7 -12.20 57.09 43.52
N ARG A 8 -13.02 56.51 42.65
CA ARG A 8 -12.63 55.53 41.63
C ARG A 8 -11.93 56.25 40.48
N ALA A 9 -10.65 55.99 40.30
CA ALA A 9 -9.93 56.34 39.09
C ALA A 9 -10.28 55.32 38.02
N ALA A 10 -10.94 55.76 36.96
CA ALA A 10 -11.19 54.95 35.77
C ALA A 10 -9.92 54.92 34.91
N LEU A 11 -9.29 53.75 34.82
CA LEU A 11 -8.16 53.52 33.92
C LEU A 11 -8.73 53.20 32.51
N LEU A 12 -8.58 54.13 31.58
CA LEU A 12 -8.95 53.98 30.19
C LEU A 12 -7.85 53.15 29.52
N CYS A 13 -8.05 51.84 29.39
CA CYS A 13 -7.21 50.99 28.54
C CYS A 13 -7.61 51.19 27.06
N VAL A 14 -6.82 51.99 26.34
CA VAL A 14 -6.87 52.07 24.89
C VAL A 14 -6.30 50.75 24.33
N ALA A 15 -7.18 49.83 23.98
CA ALA A 15 -6.81 48.63 23.20
C ALA A 15 -6.44 49.07 21.80
N LEU A 16 -5.14 49.17 21.52
CA LEU A 16 -4.62 49.29 20.17
C LEU A 16 -4.85 47.96 19.44
N ALA A 17 -5.95 47.85 18.72
CA ALA A 17 -6.19 46.74 17.80
C ALA A 17 -5.16 46.84 16.66
N LEU A 18 -4.08 46.09 16.80
CA LEU A 18 -3.21 45.73 15.67
C LEU A 18 -4.04 44.95 14.68
N LEU A 19 -4.61 45.64 13.70
CA LEU A 19 -5.07 45.05 12.45
C LEU A 19 -3.84 44.37 11.82
N ARG A 20 -3.68 43.07 12.10
CA ARG A 20 -2.87 42.23 11.24
C ARG A 20 -3.59 42.21 9.91
N THR A 21 -3.11 43.02 8.96
CA THR A 21 -3.42 42.83 7.55
C THR A 21 -3.00 41.40 7.22
N ALA A 22 -3.99 40.51 7.05
CA ALA A 22 -3.73 39.22 6.44
C ALA A 22 -3.01 39.51 5.11
N PRO A 23 -1.90 38.83 4.81
CA PRO A 23 -1.28 39.00 3.51
C PRO A 23 -2.37 38.68 2.48
N ALA A 24 -2.54 39.61 1.51
CA ALA A 24 -3.42 39.38 0.39
C ALA A 24 -3.14 37.99 -0.16
N ALA A 25 -4.16 37.18 -0.32
CA ALA A 25 -4.05 35.86 -0.87
C ALA A 25 -3.34 35.99 -2.22
N GLN A 26 -2.04 35.72 -2.25
CA GLN A 26 -1.31 35.53 -3.49
C GLN A 26 -2.00 34.36 -4.14
N GLY A 27 -2.59 34.60 -5.32
CA GLY A 27 -3.30 33.58 -6.07
C GLY A 27 -2.43 32.34 -6.18
N GLY A 28 -2.93 31.22 -5.65
CA GLY A 28 -2.16 29.99 -5.62
C GLY A 28 -1.81 29.54 -7.03
N HIS A 29 -0.64 28.96 -7.17
CA HIS A 29 -0.17 28.42 -8.44
C HIS A 29 -0.81 27.07 -8.75
N THR A 30 -0.88 26.73 -10.02
CA THR A 30 -1.31 25.40 -10.50
C THR A 30 -0.10 24.66 -11.05
N LEU A 31 0.14 23.44 -10.56
CA LEU A 31 1.08 22.50 -11.16
C LEU A 31 0.30 21.39 -11.85
N PHE A 32 0.51 21.20 -13.14
CA PHE A 32 -0.22 20.21 -13.92
C PHE A 32 0.66 19.57 -14.99
N GLY A 33 0.23 18.47 -15.54
CA GLY A 33 0.91 17.79 -16.65
C GLY A 33 0.19 16.53 -17.08
N ASP A 34 0.70 15.94 -18.13
CA ASP A 34 0.22 14.67 -18.65
C ASP A 34 1.18 13.56 -18.19
N LEU A 35 0.63 12.42 -17.76
CA LEU A 35 1.40 11.21 -17.44
C LEU A 35 1.41 10.29 -18.67
N ARG A 36 2.58 9.98 -19.20
CA ARG A 36 2.76 9.00 -20.27
C ARG A 36 3.63 7.86 -19.77
N VAL A 37 3.20 6.65 -20.05
CA VAL A 37 3.95 5.46 -19.67
C VAL A 37 4.14 4.61 -20.92
N ASP A 38 5.35 4.52 -21.42
CA ASP A 38 5.69 3.75 -22.60
C ASP A 38 6.10 2.31 -22.22
N GLY A 39 5.80 1.34 -23.10
CA GLY A 39 6.17 -0.08 -22.93
C GLY A 39 5.12 -0.93 -22.19
N GLY A 40 5.26 -2.25 -22.27
CA GLY A 40 4.55 -3.23 -21.44
C GLY A 40 3.04 -3.40 -21.69
N ARG A 41 2.51 -3.05 -22.87
CA ARG A 41 1.07 -3.24 -23.17
C ARG A 41 0.69 -4.69 -23.46
N ASP A 42 1.63 -5.52 -23.88
CA ASP A 42 1.31 -6.84 -24.43
C ASP A 42 1.26 -7.97 -23.39
N ASP A 43 1.72 -7.75 -22.16
CA ASP A 43 1.81 -8.81 -21.14
C ASP A 43 0.79 -8.69 -19.99
N GLY A 44 -0.12 -7.72 -20.05
CA GLY A 44 -1.17 -7.51 -19.06
C GLY A 44 -0.69 -7.14 -17.63
N ARG A 45 0.60 -6.90 -17.46
CA ARG A 45 1.21 -6.62 -16.14
C ARG A 45 1.34 -5.13 -15.82
N ARG A 46 1.09 -4.26 -16.81
CA ARG A 46 1.19 -2.82 -16.61
C ARG A 46 -0.02 -2.31 -15.84
N PRO A 47 0.15 -1.54 -14.78
CA PRO A 47 -0.94 -0.88 -14.08
C PRO A 47 -1.73 0.04 -15.03
N ILE A 48 -3.04 0.04 -14.88
CA ILE A 48 -3.92 0.92 -15.64
C ILE A 48 -3.99 2.30 -14.98
N VAL A 49 -3.79 2.35 -13.66
CA VAL A 49 -3.87 3.55 -12.83
C VAL A 49 -2.61 3.68 -12.01
N PHE A 50 -2.04 4.88 -12.05
CA PHE A 50 -0.88 5.30 -11.27
C PHE A 50 -1.34 6.33 -10.23
N THR A 51 -0.65 6.40 -9.11
CA THR A 51 -0.84 7.48 -8.14
C THR A 51 0.22 8.53 -8.37
N VAL A 52 -0.19 9.75 -8.68
CA VAL A 52 0.70 10.92 -8.70
C VAL A 52 0.46 11.69 -7.42
N SER A 53 1.47 11.77 -6.58
CA SER A 53 1.44 12.49 -5.31
C SER A 53 2.38 13.70 -5.33
N LEU A 54 1.93 14.78 -4.72
CA LEU A 54 2.70 16.00 -4.55
C LEU A 54 3.31 16.04 -3.16
N HIS A 55 4.62 16.17 -3.09
CA HIS A 55 5.37 16.26 -1.84
C HIS A 55 6.05 17.62 -1.74
N THR A 56 6.11 18.19 -0.54
CA THR A 56 6.96 19.34 -0.24
C THR A 56 8.42 18.95 -0.19
N GLU A 57 9.33 19.91 -0.13
CA GLU A 57 10.77 19.68 0.03
C GLU A 57 11.10 18.86 1.28
N ASP A 58 10.32 19.02 2.34
CA ASP A 58 10.44 18.26 3.60
C ASP A 58 9.83 16.85 3.52
N GLY A 59 9.35 16.44 2.34
CA GLY A 59 8.79 15.11 2.10
C GLY A 59 7.34 14.91 2.56
N ILE A 60 6.65 15.98 2.98
CA ILE A 60 5.25 15.90 3.38
C ILE A 60 4.36 15.79 2.14
N VAL A 61 3.49 14.77 2.12
CA VAL A 61 2.49 14.59 1.06
C VAL A 61 1.38 15.63 1.23
N THR A 62 1.21 16.49 0.23
CA THR A 62 0.15 17.51 0.25
C THR A 62 -1.12 17.05 -0.44
N GLU A 63 -0.99 16.30 -1.54
CA GLU A 63 -2.13 15.82 -2.32
C GLU A 63 -1.75 14.56 -3.10
N ARG A 64 -2.76 13.73 -3.44
CA ARG A 64 -2.60 12.53 -4.26
C ARG A 64 -3.72 12.44 -5.29
N GLN A 65 -3.39 12.03 -6.50
CA GLN A 65 -4.34 11.84 -7.59
C GLN A 65 -4.10 10.50 -8.28
N ALA A 66 -5.18 9.79 -8.58
CA ALA A 66 -5.13 8.60 -9.42
C ALA A 66 -5.18 9.03 -10.89
N VAL A 67 -4.19 8.62 -11.68
CA VAL A 67 -4.01 9.05 -13.07
C VAL A 67 -3.75 7.82 -13.94
N SER A 68 -4.51 7.66 -15.01
CA SER A 68 -4.25 6.61 -16.01
C SER A 68 -3.16 7.04 -16.99
N ASP A 69 -2.62 6.08 -17.73
CA ASP A 69 -1.71 6.37 -18.85
C ASP A 69 -2.38 7.30 -19.87
N GLY A 70 -1.66 8.34 -20.27
CA GLY A 70 -2.19 9.44 -21.10
C GLY A 70 -3.12 10.41 -20.33
N GLY A 71 -3.37 10.16 -19.05
CA GLY A 71 -4.19 11.00 -18.19
C GLY A 71 -3.46 12.25 -17.71
N ARG A 72 -4.24 13.21 -17.23
CA ARG A 72 -3.75 14.49 -16.72
C ARG A 72 -3.86 14.55 -15.21
N TYR A 73 -2.85 15.12 -14.56
CA TYR A 73 -2.88 15.50 -13.16
C TYR A 73 -2.87 17.03 -12.99
N ARG A 74 -3.41 17.53 -11.87
CA ARG A 74 -3.47 18.96 -11.58
C ARG A 74 -3.54 19.21 -10.07
N PHE A 75 -2.56 19.93 -9.54
CA PHE A 75 -2.51 20.39 -8.15
C PHE A 75 -2.74 21.90 -8.12
N LEU A 76 -3.66 22.37 -7.28
CA LEU A 76 -4.15 23.74 -7.23
C LEU A 76 -3.69 24.46 -5.96
N ASN A 77 -3.71 25.79 -6.02
CA ASN A 77 -3.46 26.67 -4.88
C ASN A 77 -2.10 26.44 -4.20
N LEU A 78 -1.08 26.13 -4.97
CA LEU A 78 0.25 25.88 -4.46
C LEU A 78 0.96 27.18 -4.12
N PRO A 79 1.55 27.34 -2.93
CA PRO A 79 2.50 28.39 -2.63
C PRO A 79 3.75 28.31 -3.52
N ASN A 80 4.49 29.41 -3.61
CA ASN A 80 5.84 29.37 -4.17
C ASN A 80 6.70 28.37 -3.39
N GLY A 81 7.39 27.48 -4.09
CA GLY A 81 8.22 26.48 -3.45
C GLY A 81 8.76 25.43 -4.41
N VAL A 82 9.54 24.54 -3.85
CA VAL A 82 10.03 23.33 -4.51
C VAL A 82 9.14 22.18 -4.10
N TYR A 83 8.70 21.41 -5.06
CA TYR A 83 7.86 20.24 -4.88
C TYR A 83 8.47 19.03 -5.56
N TYR A 84 8.05 17.86 -5.13
CA TYR A 84 8.37 16.60 -5.78
C TYR A 84 7.09 15.90 -6.22
N LEU A 85 6.99 15.62 -7.50
CA LEU A 85 5.96 14.74 -8.06
C LEU A 85 6.47 13.30 -7.93
N VAL A 86 5.79 12.53 -7.13
CA VAL A 86 6.11 11.11 -6.93
C VAL A 86 5.05 10.28 -7.63
N VAL A 87 5.48 9.44 -8.55
CA VAL A 87 4.61 8.52 -9.27
C VAL A 87 4.77 7.14 -8.70
N GLU A 88 3.66 6.56 -8.27
CA GLU A 88 3.61 5.24 -7.67
C GLU A 88 2.65 4.34 -8.46
N ALA A 89 2.99 3.08 -8.55
CA ALA A 89 2.07 2.03 -8.98
C ALA A 89 2.15 0.87 -8.00
N GLU A 90 1.01 0.39 -7.55
CA GLU A 90 0.91 -0.74 -6.60
C GLU A 90 1.73 -0.53 -5.30
N GLY A 91 1.90 0.73 -4.88
CA GLY A 91 2.67 1.09 -3.68
C GLY A 91 4.19 1.16 -3.90
N VAL A 92 4.65 1.05 -5.16
CA VAL A 92 6.06 1.18 -5.53
C VAL A 92 6.29 2.53 -6.19
N GLU A 93 7.27 3.30 -5.70
CA GLU A 93 7.70 4.54 -6.32
C GLU A 93 8.40 4.24 -7.65
N LEU A 94 7.85 4.74 -8.74
CA LEU A 94 8.39 4.57 -10.10
C LEU A 94 9.25 5.75 -10.51
N ALA A 95 8.92 6.95 -10.03
CA ALA A 95 9.67 8.16 -10.31
C ALA A 95 9.44 9.23 -9.25
N ARG A 96 10.46 10.07 -9.08
CA ARG A 96 10.41 11.28 -8.25
C ARG A 96 10.99 12.44 -9.07
N ILE A 97 10.16 13.42 -9.37
CA ILE A 97 10.48 14.52 -10.27
C ILE A 97 10.39 15.84 -9.51
N ARG A 98 11.49 16.58 -9.47
CA ARG A 98 11.51 17.92 -8.86
C ARG A 98 10.76 18.90 -9.75
N ALA A 99 9.82 19.63 -9.17
CA ALA A 99 9.08 20.69 -9.81
C ALA A 99 9.26 21.98 -9.00
N GLU A 100 9.62 23.06 -9.68
CA GLU A 100 9.77 24.38 -9.07
C GLU A 100 8.59 25.23 -9.46
N VAL A 101 7.83 25.66 -8.45
CA VAL A 101 6.65 26.51 -8.58
C VAL A 101 7.00 27.86 -8.01
N GLN A 102 7.60 28.73 -8.83
CA GLN A 102 7.99 30.06 -8.41
C GLN A 102 7.97 31.02 -9.59
N SER A 103 7.06 31.97 -9.57
CA SER A 103 7.06 33.06 -10.54
C SER A 103 6.16 34.21 -10.07
N PRO A 104 6.56 35.48 -10.21
CA PRO A 104 5.70 36.60 -9.93
C PRO A 104 4.68 36.88 -11.06
N TYR A 105 4.84 36.23 -12.23
CA TYR A 105 4.03 36.52 -13.43
C TYR A 105 3.32 35.31 -14.01
N LYS A 106 3.61 34.11 -13.54
CA LYS A 106 3.08 32.86 -14.09
C LYS A 106 2.40 32.07 -12.99
N ASN A 107 1.12 31.72 -13.17
CA ASN A 107 0.34 30.98 -12.21
C ASN A 107 0.23 29.49 -12.55
N ASP A 108 0.50 29.11 -13.81
CA ASP A 108 0.36 27.74 -14.30
C ASP A 108 1.74 27.16 -14.66
N PHE A 109 2.10 26.07 -14.01
CA PHE A 109 3.36 25.34 -14.23
C PHE A 109 3.05 23.98 -14.83
N ARG A 110 3.58 23.72 -16.01
CA ARG A 110 3.42 22.46 -16.71
C ARG A 110 4.66 21.58 -16.50
N GLN A 111 4.46 20.37 -16.01
CA GLN A 111 5.49 19.36 -15.87
C GLN A 111 4.93 18.03 -16.38
N ASP A 112 5.24 17.65 -17.60
CA ASP A 112 4.84 16.35 -18.13
C ASP A 112 5.75 15.24 -17.56
N ILE A 113 5.18 14.07 -17.32
CA ILE A 113 5.87 12.91 -16.77
C ILE A 113 5.88 11.82 -17.85
N SER A 114 7.07 11.41 -18.26
CA SER A 114 7.24 10.28 -19.17
C SER A 114 8.01 9.18 -18.46
N LEU A 115 7.41 8.01 -18.35
CA LEU A 115 7.98 6.81 -17.74
C LEU A 115 8.11 5.73 -18.80
N THR A 116 9.16 4.93 -18.72
CA THR A 116 9.25 3.70 -19.49
C THR A 116 8.88 2.55 -18.56
N TRP A 117 7.75 1.91 -18.84
CA TRP A 117 7.39 0.69 -18.14
C TRP A 117 8.26 -0.45 -18.66
N ALA A 118 9.24 -0.84 -17.87
CA ALA A 118 9.87 -2.13 -18.05
C ALA A 118 9.01 -3.15 -17.28
N PRO A 119 8.55 -4.26 -17.91
CA PRO A 119 7.95 -5.33 -17.13
C PRO A 119 8.95 -5.72 -16.06
N ALA A 120 8.53 -5.65 -14.79
CA ALA A 120 9.37 -6.11 -13.70
C ALA A 120 9.80 -7.54 -14.04
N PRO A 121 11.11 -7.84 -14.04
CA PRO A 121 11.53 -9.23 -14.07
C PRO A 121 10.77 -9.90 -12.92
N GLY A 122 10.12 -11.01 -13.19
CA GLY A 122 9.11 -11.69 -12.37
C GLY A 122 9.15 -11.48 -10.85
N PRO A 123 8.26 -11.92 -10.01
CA PRO A 123 7.86 -11.37 -8.71
C PRO A 123 8.98 -11.18 -7.68
N SER A 124 10.01 -10.38 -8.02
CA SER A 124 11.09 -10.03 -7.11
C SER A 124 11.94 -8.81 -7.49
N ALA A 125 11.53 -7.95 -8.44
CA ALA A 125 12.41 -6.82 -8.79
C ALA A 125 11.64 -5.50 -8.80
N GLY A 126 11.37 -4.95 -7.60
CA GLY A 126 10.78 -3.62 -7.45
C GLY A 126 10.43 -3.22 -6.03
N SER A 127 10.33 -4.15 -5.10
CA SER A 127 10.62 -3.85 -3.72
C SER A 127 12.14 -3.79 -3.61
N VAL A 128 12.70 -2.71 -3.09
CA VAL A 128 14.04 -2.81 -2.49
C VAL A 128 13.88 -3.94 -1.49
N ASP A 129 14.32 -5.13 -1.92
CA ASP A 129 14.11 -6.32 -1.12
C ASP A 129 14.80 -6.05 0.21
N ALA A 130 14.06 -6.11 1.31
CA ALA A 130 14.65 -5.95 2.62
C ALA A 130 15.83 -6.93 2.79
N ALA A 131 15.83 -8.02 2.02
CA ALA A 131 16.97 -8.92 1.86
C ALA A 131 18.21 -8.24 1.27
N SER A 132 18.05 -7.28 0.34
CA SER A 132 19.15 -6.49 -0.24
C SER A 132 19.61 -5.36 0.68
N LEU A 133 18.75 -4.91 1.62
CA LEU A 133 19.10 -3.90 2.63
C LEU A 133 19.75 -4.49 3.88
N TYR A 134 19.62 -5.79 4.11
CA TYR A 134 20.26 -6.45 5.23
C TYR A 134 21.76 -6.66 4.95
N LYS A 135 22.60 -6.04 5.78
CA LYS A 135 24.07 -6.10 5.62
C LYS A 135 24.63 -7.44 6.10
N ARG A 136 24.82 -8.36 5.20
CA ARG A 136 25.47 -9.66 5.44
C ARG A 136 26.99 -9.57 5.31
N LYS A 137 27.69 -10.42 6.04
CA LYS A 137 29.11 -10.69 5.78
C LYS A 137 29.26 -11.29 4.38
N PRO A 138 30.39 -11.06 3.66
CA PRO A 138 30.54 -11.52 2.27
C PRO A 138 30.31 -13.02 2.07
N ALA A 139 30.68 -13.85 3.02
CA ALA A 139 30.45 -15.29 2.95
C ALA A 139 28.97 -15.66 3.04
N ALA A 140 28.22 -15.03 3.95
CA ALA A 140 26.78 -15.23 4.09
C ALA A 140 26.01 -14.67 2.89
N GLN A 141 26.45 -13.53 2.35
CA GLN A 141 25.87 -12.96 1.14
C GLN A 141 25.99 -13.91 -0.07
N ARG A 142 27.16 -14.51 -0.30
CA ARG A 142 27.35 -15.51 -1.35
C ARG A 142 26.50 -16.76 -1.16
N LEU A 143 26.27 -17.18 0.08
CA LEU A 143 25.36 -18.31 0.38
C LEU A 143 23.91 -17.93 0.09
N PHE A 144 23.50 -16.72 0.45
CA PHE A 144 22.17 -16.19 0.16
C PHE A 144 21.92 -16.16 -1.35
N GLU A 145 22.82 -15.61 -2.14
CA GLU A 145 22.74 -15.59 -3.60
C GLU A 145 22.69 -16.99 -4.24
N LYS A 146 23.41 -17.96 -3.69
CA LYS A 146 23.33 -19.37 -4.11
C LYS A 146 21.96 -19.96 -3.77
N ALA A 147 21.40 -19.62 -2.61
CA ALA A 147 20.08 -20.05 -2.21
C ALA A 147 19.00 -19.48 -3.15
N ASP A 148 19.08 -18.18 -3.48
CA ASP A 148 18.18 -17.56 -4.47
C ASP A 148 18.27 -18.23 -5.83
N ALA A 149 19.49 -18.55 -6.30
CA ALA A 149 19.67 -19.27 -7.54
C ALA A 149 19.09 -20.69 -7.52
N ALA A 150 19.15 -21.40 -6.38
CA ALA A 150 18.49 -22.70 -6.21
C ALA A 150 16.96 -22.55 -6.18
N ALA A 151 16.44 -21.54 -5.51
CA ALA A 151 15.00 -21.21 -5.48
C ALA A 151 14.45 -20.91 -6.88
N ALA A 152 15.18 -20.12 -7.68
CA ALA A 152 14.82 -19.82 -9.07
C ALA A 152 14.72 -21.07 -9.96
N ARG A 153 15.52 -22.09 -9.67
CA ARG A 153 15.46 -23.42 -10.34
C ARG A 153 14.40 -24.34 -9.72
N LYS A 154 13.62 -23.86 -8.73
CA LYS A 154 12.63 -24.64 -7.98
C LYS A 154 13.23 -25.82 -7.17
N SER A 155 14.54 -25.78 -6.89
CA SER A 155 15.22 -26.74 -6.00
C SER A 155 14.99 -26.33 -4.54
N TYR A 156 13.74 -26.46 -4.07
CA TYR A 156 13.29 -25.87 -2.81
C TYR A 156 14.03 -26.44 -1.58
N GLU A 157 14.35 -27.73 -1.55
CA GLU A 157 15.10 -28.36 -0.47
C GLU A 157 16.55 -27.86 -0.41
N GLU A 158 17.21 -27.73 -1.58
CA GLU A 158 18.56 -27.17 -1.67
C GLU A 158 18.57 -25.71 -1.22
N ALA A 159 17.63 -24.91 -1.73
CA ALA A 159 17.47 -23.51 -1.33
C ALA A 159 17.24 -23.38 0.17
N ALA A 160 16.35 -24.19 0.74
CA ALA A 160 16.08 -24.20 2.17
C ALA A 160 17.33 -24.53 3.00
N ALA A 161 18.12 -25.54 2.58
CA ALA A 161 19.37 -25.88 3.25
C ALA A 161 20.39 -24.73 3.22
N LEU A 162 20.48 -24.00 2.11
CA LEU A 162 21.36 -22.85 1.98
C LEU A 162 20.86 -21.65 2.81
N PHE A 163 19.57 -21.30 2.75
CA PHE A 163 19.01 -20.23 3.58
C PHE A 163 19.11 -20.56 5.08
N ARG A 164 18.95 -21.82 5.47
CA ARG A 164 19.18 -22.26 6.86
C ARG A 164 20.59 -21.93 7.30
N ARG A 165 21.59 -22.25 6.49
CA ARG A 165 23.01 -21.94 6.81
C ARG A 165 23.26 -20.45 6.93
N VAL A 166 22.59 -19.60 6.11
CA VAL A 166 22.66 -18.15 6.25
C VAL A 166 22.07 -17.72 7.60
N ALA A 167 20.84 -18.14 7.89
CA ALA A 167 20.12 -17.80 9.10
C ALA A 167 20.79 -18.32 10.39
N ASP A 168 21.43 -19.50 10.33
CA ASP A 168 22.21 -20.03 11.45
C ASP A 168 23.52 -19.27 11.69
N SER A 169 24.11 -18.70 10.61
CA SER A 169 25.33 -17.87 10.72
C SER A 169 25.05 -16.48 11.29
N ASP A 170 23.84 -15.97 11.13
CA ASP A 170 23.34 -14.71 11.67
C ASP A 170 21.86 -14.85 12.02
N PRO A 171 21.52 -15.20 13.26
CA PRO A 171 20.13 -15.34 13.69
C PRO A 171 19.27 -14.08 13.53
N ALA A 172 19.86 -12.89 13.47
CA ALA A 172 19.16 -11.63 13.25
C ALA A 172 18.82 -11.39 11.77
N ASP A 173 19.27 -12.23 10.84
CA ASP A 173 18.96 -12.14 9.41
C ASP A 173 17.50 -12.53 9.14
N TYR A 174 16.56 -11.63 9.53
CA TYR A 174 15.13 -11.83 9.31
C TYR A 174 14.73 -12.06 7.84
N PRO A 175 15.41 -11.47 6.82
CA PRO A 175 15.16 -11.84 5.45
C PRO A 175 15.51 -13.29 5.14
N ALA A 176 16.64 -13.82 5.64
CA ALA A 176 17.02 -15.22 5.41
C ALA A 176 16.01 -16.18 6.06
N TRP A 177 15.52 -15.87 7.26
CA TRP A 177 14.44 -16.64 7.89
C TRP A 177 13.15 -16.60 7.06
N THR A 178 12.83 -15.46 6.44
CA THR A 178 11.64 -15.32 5.59
C THR A 178 11.74 -16.16 4.33
N GLU A 179 12.89 -16.11 3.64
CA GLU A 179 13.12 -16.94 2.45
C GLU A 179 13.13 -18.44 2.81
N LEU A 180 13.75 -18.81 3.93
CA LEU A 180 13.71 -20.19 4.42
C LEU A 180 12.27 -20.67 4.61
N GLY A 181 11.42 -19.84 5.23
CA GLY A 181 10.00 -20.14 5.38
C GLY A 181 9.30 -20.30 4.03
N THR A 182 9.63 -19.47 3.05
CA THR A 182 9.09 -19.55 1.70
C THR A 182 9.50 -20.86 1.01
N MET A 183 10.73 -21.28 1.16
CA MET A 183 11.21 -22.55 0.60
C MET A 183 10.54 -23.75 1.28
N TYR A 184 10.41 -23.73 2.59
CA TYR A 184 9.69 -24.79 3.30
C TYR A 184 8.22 -24.88 2.88
N TYR A 185 7.55 -23.73 2.73
CA TYR A 185 6.18 -23.70 2.22
C TYR A 185 6.07 -24.30 0.82
N ALA A 186 6.97 -23.92 -0.10
CA ALA A 186 7.03 -24.46 -1.45
C ALA A 186 7.33 -25.96 -1.49
N ALA A 187 8.10 -26.47 -0.53
CA ALA A 187 8.37 -27.91 -0.34
C ALA A 187 7.25 -28.67 0.43
N GLY A 188 6.14 -28.00 0.75
CA GLY A 188 5.03 -28.63 1.49
C GLY A 188 5.26 -28.79 2.99
N LYS A 189 6.33 -28.23 3.55
CA LYS A 189 6.73 -28.31 4.96
C LYS A 189 6.12 -27.14 5.75
N ALA A 190 4.81 -27.21 5.97
CA ALA A 190 4.05 -26.09 6.51
C ALA A 190 4.42 -25.71 7.96
N VAL A 191 4.79 -26.68 8.79
CA VAL A 191 5.17 -26.44 10.19
C VAL A 191 6.52 -25.73 10.27
N GLU A 192 7.49 -26.21 9.50
CA GLU A 192 8.82 -25.61 9.42
C GLU A 192 8.77 -24.20 8.80
N ALA A 193 7.84 -23.98 7.85
CA ALA A 193 7.61 -22.67 7.28
C ALA A 193 7.03 -21.69 8.33
N GLU A 194 6.07 -22.14 9.15
CA GLU A 194 5.50 -21.33 10.23
C GLU A 194 6.58 -20.90 11.23
N ASP A 195 7.44 -21.83 11.63
CA ASP A 195 8.54 -21.57 12.56
C ASP A 195 9.56 -20.55 11.99
N ALA A 196 9.90 -20.71 10.72
CA ALA A 196 10.85 -19.80 10.06
C ALA A 196 10.28 -18.37 9.94
N TYR A 197 9.03 -18.21 9.50
CA TYR A 197 8.39 -16.89 9.46
C TYR A 197 8.22 -16.27 10.85
N ALA A 198 7.85 -17.08 11.85
CA ALA A 198 7.75 -16.61 13.22
C ALA A 198 9.12 -16.16 13.78
N ARG A 199 10.22 -16.82 13.37
CA ARG A 199 11.56 -16.36 13.69
C ARG A 199 11.87 -15.01 13.05
N ALA A 200 11.61 -14.85 11.76
CA ALA A 200 11.78 -13.56 11.09
C ALA A 200 11.06 -12.41 11.83
N LEU A 201 9.83 -12.66 12.30
CA LEU A 201 9.05 -11.66 13.03
C LEU A 201 9.51 -11.43 14.47
N ARG A 202 10.20 -12.37 15.10
CA ARG A 202 10.85 -12.11 16.40
C ARG A 202 12.01 -11.15 16.27
N GLU A 203 12.80 -11.29 15.19
CA GLU A 203 13.94 -10.39 14.90
C GLU A 203 13.48 -9.03 14.38
N ARG A 204 12.42 -9.01 13.55
CA ARG A 204 11.85 -7.81 12.98
C ARG A 204 10.31 -7.84 13.00
N PRO A 205 9.66 -7.37 14.10
CA PRO A 205 8.21 -7.47 14.27
C PRO A 205 7.37 -6.72 13.24
N ASP A 206 7.93 -5.69 12.61
CA ASP A 206 7.30 -4.88 11.57
C ASP A 206 7.62 -5.35 10.14
N PHE A 207 8.25 -6.52 9.98
CA PHE A 207 8.60 -7.02 8.65
C PHE A 207 7.37 -7.55 7.91
N LEU A 208 6.78 -6.70 7.10
CA LEU A 208 5.52 -6.94 6.39
C LEU A 208 5.50 -8.27 5.62
N ARG A 209 6.58 -8.58 4.88
CA ARG A 209 6.66 -9.78 4.03
C ARG A 209 6.52 -11.07 4.85
N ALA A 210 7.22 -11.17 5.98
CA ALA A 210 7.09 -12.32 6.87
C ALA A 210 5.69 -12.40 7.48
N ALA A 211 5.10 -11.26 7.90
CA ALA A 211 3.77 -11.22 8.49
C ALA A 211 2.68 -11.66 7.49
N VAL A 212 2.74 -11.18 6.25
CA VAL A 212 1.81 -11.57 5.18
C VAL A 212 1.94 -13.04 4.85
N ASN A 213 3.17 -13.56 4.72
CA ASN A 213 3.41 -14.96 4.41
C ASN A 213 2.96 -15.87 5.56
N LEU A 214 3.25 -15.51 6.82
CA LEU A 214 2.79 -16.25 7.99
C LEU A 214 1.25 -16.23 8.09
N GLY A 215 0.63 -15.09 7.85
CA GLY A 215 -0.83 -14.95 7.84
C GLY A 215 -1.47 -15.86 6.79
N ARG A 216 -0.95 -15.83 5.56
CA ARG A 216 -1.40 -16.70 4.45
C ARG A 216 -1.23 -18.17 4.79
N LEU A 217 -0.08 -18.56 5.31
CA LEU A 217 0.18 -19.95 5.75
C LEU A 217 -0.80 -20.39 6.83
N ARG A 218 -1.04 -19.55 7.86
CA ARG A 218 -1.98 -19.86 8.95
C ARG A 218 -3.42 -20.00 8.44
N ILE A 219 -3.84 -19.18 7.48
CA ILE A 219 -5.14 -19.34 6.82
C ILE A 219 -5.21 -20.70 6.11
N ALA A 220 -4.19 -21.07 5.34
CA ALA A 220 -4.10 -22.37 4.66
C ALA A 220 -4.13 -23.54 5.64
N MET A 221 -3.50 -23.40 6.81
CA MET A 221 -3.52 -24.36 7.91
C MET A 221 -4.81 -24.31 8.75
N LYS A 222 -5.79 -23.49 8.38
CA LYS A 222 -7.05 -23.23 9.13
C LYS A 222 -6.82 -22.69 10.56
N LYS A 223 -5.65 -22.12 10.84
CA LYS A 223 -5.31 -21.44 12.09
C LYS A 223 -5.77 -19.96 12.03
N PHE A 224 -7.07 -19.74 11.89
CA PHE A 224 -7.63 -18.43 11.58
C PHE A 224 -7.42 -17.39 12.71
N GLY A 225 -7.54 -17.78 13.98
CA GLY A 225 -7.27 -16.90 15.13
C GLY A 225 -5.84 -16.34 15.10
N PRO A 226 -4.82 -17.20 15.10
CA PRO A 226 -3.42 -16.78 14.93
C PRO A 226 -3.14 -16.00 13.65
N ALA A 227 -3.86 -16.27 12.54
CA ALA A 227 -3.75 -15.48 11.33
C ALA A 227 -4.25 -14.04 11.54
N VAL A 228 -5.40 -13.87 12.21
CA VAL A 228 -5.94 -12.53 12.56
C VAL A 228 -4.93 -11.76 13.42
N GLU A 229 -4.30 -12.36 14.39
CA GLU A 229 -3.33 -11.70 15.26
C GLU A 229 -2.15 -11.12 14.49
N VAL A 230 -1.48 -11.93 13.67
CA VAL A 230 -0.30 -11.47 12.92
C VAL A 230 -0.66 -10.47 11.83
N LEU A 231 -1.81 -10.67 11.16
CA LEU A 231 -2.24 -9.76 10.08
C LEU A 231 -2.78 -8.43 10.63
N SER A 232 -3.40 -8.42 11.81
CA SER A 232 -3.83 -7.18 12.48
C SER A 232 -2.62 -6.32 12.83
N ALA A 233 -1.56 -6.91 13.40
CA ALA A 233 -0.32 -6.21 13.68
C ALA A 233 0.35 -5.69 12.39
N ALA A 234 0.30 -6.48 11.29
CA ALA A 234 0.82 -6.05 10.00
C ALA A 234 0.05 -4.87 9.42
N VAL A 235 -1.29 -4.87 9.47
CA VAL A 235 -2.14 -3.77 8.98
C VAL A 235 -1.97 -2.52 9.84
N GLU A 236 -1.79 -2.66 11.16
CA GLU A 236 -1.51 -1.52 12.05
C GLU A 236 -0.23 -0.78 11.64
N LYS A 237 0.83 -1.51 11.31
CA LYS A 237 2.13 -0.93 10.90
C LYS A 237 2.15 -0.52 9.43
N HIS A 238 1.42 -1.22 8.59
CA HIS A 238 1.40 -1.04 7.14
C HIS A 238 -0.05 -0.96 6.61
N PRO A 239 -0.81 0.09 6.94
CA PRO A 239 -2.23 0.20 6.57
C PRO A 239 -2.46 0.25 5.05
N ALA A 240 -1.46 0.66 4.29
CA ALA A 240 -1.48 0.68 2.82
C ALA A 240 -1.14 -0.67 2.17
N SER A 241 -0.94 -1.74 2.94
CA SER A 241 -0.73 -3.07 2.36
C SER A 241 -2.06 -3.71 1.94
N GLY A 242 -2.31 -3.77 0.64
CA GLY A 242 -3.49 -4.43 0.07
C GLY A 242 -3.54 -5.92 0.41
N ASP A 243 -2.40 -6.62 0.37
CA ASP A 243 -2.32 -8.04 0.72
C ASP A 243 -2.62 -8.31 2.19
N ALA A 244 -2.06 -7.51 3.10
CA ALA A 244 -2.33 -7.69 4.53
C ALA A 244 -3.81 -7.45 4.85
N ASN A 245 -4.41 -6.40 4.26
CA ASN A 245 -5.84 -6.10 4.42
C ASN A 245 -6.71 -7.20 3.81
N LEU A 246 -6.41 -7.71 2.61
CA LEU A 246 -7.16 -8.80 1.98
C LEU A 246 -7.16 -10.05 2.86
N LEU A 247 -5.97 -10.50 3.28
CA LEU A 247 -5.82 -11.70 4.10
C LEU A 247 -6.45 -11.53 5.49
N LEU A 248 -6.37 -10.34 6.09
CA LEU A 248 -7.04 -10.07 7.37
C LEU A 248 -8.55 -10.14 7.23
N GLY A 249 -9.10 -9.55 6.16
CA GLY A 249 -10.52 -9.68 5.83
C GLY A 249 -10.94 -11.13 5.64
N GLU A 250 -10.18 -11.93 4.88
CA GLU A 250 -10.41 -13.36 4.70
C GLU A 250 -10.38 -14.12 6.03
N ALA A 251 -9.38 -13.87 6.88
CA ALA A 251 -9.28 -14.51 8.19
C ALA A 251 -10.48 -14.19 9.08
N TYR A 252 -10.96 -12.93 9.07
CA TYR A 252 -12.20 -12.54 9.79
C TYR A 252 -13.44 -13.24 9.24
N LEU A 253 -13.56 -13.44 7.92
CA LEU A 253 -14.68 -14.20 7.34
C LEU A 253 -14.69 -15.64 7.83
N GLN A 254 -13.51 -16.30 7.90
CA GLN A 254 -13.39 -17.68 8.36
C GLN A 254 -13.82 -17.87 9.83
N ILE A 255 -13.62 -16.86 10.67
CA ILE A 255 -14.10 -16.89 12.06
C ILE A 255 -15.49 -16.25 12.24
N ARG A 256 -16.24 -16.07 11.13
CA ARG A 256 -17.60 -15.53 11.10
C ARG A 256 -17.74 -14.10 11.67
N LYS A 257 -16.70 -13.29 11.61
CA LYS A 257 -16.71 -11.89 12.02
C LYS A 257 -16.82 -10.95 10.80
N GLY A 258 -17.90 -11.13 10.02
CA GLY A 258 -18.13 -10.39 8.77
C GLY A 258 -18.08 -8.87 8.93
N SER A 259 -18.64 -8.32 10.01
CA SER A 259 -18.58 -6.88 10.29
C SER A 259 -17.15 -6.35 10.46
N LYS A 260 -16.23 -7.17 10.97
CA LYS A 260 -14.81 -6.83 11.05
C LYS A 260 -14.08 -7.05 9.72
N ALA A 261 -14.55 -7.96 8.89
CA ALA A 261 -13.95 -8.23 7.59
C ALA A 261 -14.17 -7.07 6.60
N VAL A 262 -15.38 -6.45 6.60
CA VAL A 262 -15.77 -5.42 5.61
C VAL A 262 -14.75 -4.30 5.49
N PRO A 263 -14.34 -3.56 6.55
CA PRO A 263 -13.44 -2.42 6.41
C PRO A 263 -12.08 -2.81 5.82
N HIS A 264 -11.58 -4.01 6.12
CA HIS A 264 -10.31 -4.50 5.57
C HIS A 264 -10.45 -4.92 4.11
N LEU A 265 -11.54 -5.59 3.73
CA LEU A 265 -11.81 -5.93 2.33
C LEU A 265 -12.02 -4.68 1.47
N GLU A 266 -12.76 -3.67 1.98
CA GLU A 266 -12.89 -2.38 1.30
C GLU A 266 -11.54 -1.66 1.15
N ALA A 267 -10.68 -1.71 2.17
CA ALA A 267 -9.34 -1.18 2.08
C ALA A 267 -8.51 -1.92 1.02
N ALA A 268 -8.55 -3.26 1.01
CA ALA A 268 -7.87 -4.08 0.03
C ALA A 268 -8.34 -3.78 -1.41
N ALA A 269 -9.65 -3.61 -1.61
CA ALA A 269 -10.23 -3.24 -2.91
C ALA A 269 -9.69 -1.88 -3.40
N ARG A 270 -9.70 -0.86 -2.52
CA ARG A 270 -9.12 0.46 -2.82
C ARG A 270 -7.63 0.41 -3.13
N LEU A 271 -6.90 -0.54 -2.53
CA LEU A 271 -5.47 -0.77 -2.72
C LEU A 271 -5.17 -1.72 -3.90
N GLY A 272 -6.12 -1.91 -4.81
CA GLY A 272 -5.92 -2.64 -6.06
C GLY A 272 -5.90 -4.17 -5.89
N ARG A 273 -6.62 -4.71 -4.91
CA ARG A 273 -6.82 -6.17 -4.76
C ARG A 273 -8.23 -6.56 -5.23
N PRO A 274 -8.40 -6.92 -6.51
CA PRO A 274 -9.73 -7.22 -7.06
C PRO A 274 -10.42 -8.38 -6.36
N GLU A 275 -9.67 -9.34 -5.81
CA GLU A 275 -10.20 -10.47 -5.07
C GLU A 275 -11.04 -10.03 -3.85
N ALA A 276 -10.76 -8.85 -3.31
CA ALA A 276 -11.54 -8.27 -2.20
C ALA A 276 -13.00 -8.02 -2.59
N HIS A 277 -13.25 -7.60 -3.84
CA HIS A 277 -14.62 -7.42 -4.36
C HIS A 277 -15.40 -8.74 -4.37
N LEU A 278 -14.77 -9.87 -4.72
CA LEU A 278 -15.42 -11.18 -4.63
C LEU A 278 -15.80 -11.55 -3.20
N ARG A 279 -14.92 -11.26 -2.24
CA ARG A 279 -15.20 -11.53 -0.83
C ARG A 279 -16.33 -10.64 -0.30
N LEU A 280 -16.35 -9.37 -0.66
CA LEU A 280 -17.43 -8.45 -0.32
C LEU A 280 -18.75 -8.87 -0.96
N ALA A 281 -18.76 -9.23 -2.25
CA ALA A 281 -19.95 -9.71 -2.94
C ALA A 281 -20.54 -10.94 -2.25
N THR A 282 -19.70 -11.93 -1.92
CA THR A 282 -20.13 -13.13 -1.20
C THR A 282 -20.73 -12.79 0.16
N LEU A 283 -20.09 -11.89 0.91
CA LEU A 283 -20.56 -11.46 2.22
C LEU A 283 -21.89 -10.70 2.14
N TYR A 284 -22.01 -9.74 1.20
CA TYR A 284 -23.25 -8.98 1.00
C TYR A 284 -24.40 -9.86 0.52
N ASN A 285 -24.11 -10.83 -0.37
CA ASN A 285 -25.13 -11.79 -0.81
C ASN A 285 -25.62 -12.65 0.37
N ALA A 286 -24.72 -13.16 1.21
CA ALA A 286 -25.08 -13.91 2.40
C ALA A 286 -25.88 -13.09 3.43
N ALA A 287 -25.70 -11.77 3.45
CA ALA A 287 -26.47 -10.83 4.26
C ALA A 287 -27.80 -10.37 3.61
N GLY A 288 -28.15 -10.89 2.42
CA GLY A 288 -29.34 -10.49 1.68
C GLY A 288 -29.24 -9.12 0.98
N LEU A 289 -28.08 -8.49 1.01
CA LEU A 289 -27.80 -7.18 0.38
C LEU A 289 -27.42 -7.39 -1.10
N LYS A 290 -28.34 -7.92 -1.87
CA LYS A 290 -28.10 -8.40 -3.23
C LYS A 290 -27.67 -7.31 -4.21
N ASP A 291 -28.20 -6.11 -4.08
CA ASP A 291 -27.79 -4.94 -4.87
C ASP A 291 -26.34 -4.53 -4.62
N ARG A 292 -25.88 -4.57 -3.36
CA ARG A 292 -24.47 -4.35 -3.02
C ARG A 292 -23.58 -5.45 -3.55
N ALA A 293 -24.00 -6.71 -3.44
CA ALA A 293 -23.25 -7.83 -3.98
C ALA A 293 -23.08 -7.71 -5.51
N ALA A 294 -24.14 -7.30 -6.23
CA ALA A 294 -24.09 -7.06 -7.66
C ALA A 294 -23.10 -5.93 -8.03
N ALA A 295 -23.07 -4.84 -7.24
CA ALA A 295 -22.12 -3.76 -7.43
C ALA A 295 -20.67 -4.22 -7.25
N GLU A 296 -20.40 -5.07 -6.26
CA GLU A 296 -19.06 -5.62 -6.03
C GLU A 296 -18.62 -6.57 -7.17
N TYR A 297 -19.52 -7.45 -7.66
CA TYR A 297 -19.22 -8.28 -8.83
C TYR A 297 -18.92 -7.43 -10.08
N GLU A 298 -19.61 -6.33 -10.27
CA GLU A 298 -19.33 -5.41 -11.39
C GLU A 298 -17.93 -4.80 -11.27
N GLN A 299 -17.53 -4.35 -10.08
CA GLN A 299 -16.18 -3.82 -9.85
C GLN A 299 -15.10 -4.90 -10.09
N TYR A 300 -15.35 -6.12 -9.65
CA TYR A 300 -14.46 -7.24 -9.92
C TYR A 300 -14.28 -7.48 -11.42
N LEU A 301 -15.39 -7.59 -12.16
CA LEU A 301 -15.36 -7.86 -13.59
C LEU A 301 -14.73 -6.73 -14.42
N ARG A 302 -14.80 -5.48 -13.95
CA ARG A 302 -14.07 -4.36 -14.57
C ARG A 302 -12.55 -4.54 -14.47
N GLN A 303 -12.06 -5.08 -13.37
CA GLN A 303 -10.63 -5.30 -13.13
C GLN A 303 -10.13 -6.66 -13.65
N LYS A 304 -11.03 -7.63 -13.77
CA LYS A 304 -10.75 -9.01 -14.23
C LYS A 304 -11.75 -9.41 -15.33
N PRO A 305 -11.60 -8.86 -16.56
CA PRO A 305 -12.53 -9.16 -17.65
C PRO A 305 -12.61 -10.65 -18.03
N ASP A 306 -11.50 -11.38 -17.83
CA ASP A 306 -11.38 -12.80 -18.18
C ASP A 306 -11.68 -13.73 -16.98
N ALA A 307 -12.45 -13.25 -15.99
CA ALA A 307 -12.81 -14.06 -14.82
C ALA A 307 -13.53 -15.36 -15.23
N PRO A 308 -13.14 -16.54 -14.67
CA PRO A 308 -13.69 -17.84 -15.06
C PRO A 308 -15.21 -17.94 -14.90
N GLU A 309 -15.80 -17.23 -13.95
CA GLU A 309 -17.26 -17.26 -13.68
C GLU A 309 -17.98 -15.98 -14.14
N ARG A 310 -17.41 -15.29 -15.11
CA ARG A 310 -17.94 -14.03 -15.64
C ARG A 310 -19.43 -14.10 -15.96
N THR A 311 -19.85 -15.09 -16.75
CA THR A 311 -21.25 -15.23 -17.16
C THR A 311 -22.20 -15.31 -15.97
N LYS A 312 -21.87 -16.10 -14.95
CA LYS A 312 -22.69 -16.23 -13.74
C LYS A 312 -22.77 -14.91 -12.96
N MET A 313 -21.66 -14.18 -12.92
CA MET A 313 -21.63 -12.86 -12.25
C MET A 313 -22.46 -11.83 -13.02
N GLU A 314 -22.39 -11.83 -14.36
CA GLU A 314 -23.21 -10.94 -15.22
C GLU A 314 -24.71 -11.25 -15.07
N GLU A 315 -25.10 -12.52 -15.05
CA GLU A 315 -26.49 -12.95 -14.77
C GLU A 315 -26.93 -12.45 -13.39
N TYR A 316 -26.12 -12.68 -12.36
CA TYR A 316 -26.40 -12.20 -11.01
C TYR A 316 -26.60 -10.68 -10.94
N ILE A 317 -25.70 -9.91 -11.60
CA ILE A 317 -25.78 -8.45 -11.69
C ILE A 317 -27.10 -8.02 -12.35
N LYS A 318 -27.45 -8.64 -13.47
CA LYS A 318 -28.69 -8.35 -14.21
C LYS A 318 -29.94 -8.56 -13.36
N GLU A 319 -29.96 -9.62 -12.55
CA GLU A 319 -31.12 -9.98 -11.71
C GLU A 319 -31.25 -9.13 -10.45
N ASN A 320 -30.15 -8.67 -9.89
CA ASN A 320 -30.15 -8.11 -8.53
C ASN A 320 -29.74 -6.63 -8.44
N ARG A 321 -29.35 -6.01 -9.55
CA ARG A 321 -29.07 -4.57 -9.58
C ARG A 321 -30.39 -3.80 -9.70
N LYS A 322 -30.68 -2.95 -8.72
CA LYS A 322 -31.78 -1.97 -8.86
C LYS A 322 -31.41 -0.98 -9.97
N GLN A 323 -32.33 -0.81 -10.90
CA GLN A 323 -32.26 0.22 -11.95
C GLN A 323 -32.34 1.61 -11.35
#